data_e7449be63b0a534ea23a27f054cb6672
#
_entry.id   e7449be63b0a534ea23a27f054cb6672
#
_cell.length_a   1.000
_cell.length_b   1.000
_cell.length_c   1.000
_cell.angle_alpha   90.00
_cell.angle_beta   90.00
_cell.angle_gamma   90.00
#
_symmetry.space_group_name_H-M   'P 1'
#
loop_
_entity.id
_entity.type
_entity.pdbx_description
1 polymer ?
#
loop_
_entity_poly.entity_id
_entity_poly.type
_entity_poly.pdbx_seq_one_letter_code
_entity_poly.pdbx_strand_id
1 'polypeptide(L)'
;MHRRHVLFATIAVLAASGMVRAGLWQMRRLAERRAFNAVLSARLDSVAVPPDRLPPDTARLRYRRVRVDGVYDTAHELVLVGRTRNGSPGVNLVTPLRRPGTDTAILVNRGWVYSGNAKDVESLPRWRASSATNDSGFADVFPMGQPGPIEIPGAAAAIRRLDIGALGGRFPYPLAPYYIVLFGDTTAKLDSTPARLGMPKLSEGSHQSYVVQWFSFAGIALLGTVLYIRNDLRRMRGADAIGGADTGP
;
A
#
# COMPACT_ATOMS: atom_id res chain seq x y z
N MET A 1 -12.87 -21.18 47.72
CA MET A 1 -11.98 -20.84 46.59
C MET A 1 -10.73 -20.17 47.17
N HIS A 2 -9.55 -20.71 46.91
CA HIS A 2 -8.29 -20.14 47.47
C HIS A 2 -7.97 -18.76 46.82
N ARG A 3 -7.41 -17.85 47.62
CA ARG A 3 -7.02 -16.50 47.14
C ARG A 3 -6.21 -16.53 45.83
N ARG A 4 -5.35 -17.55 45.67
CA ARG A 4 -4.56 -17.76 44.44
C ARG A 4 -5.45 -17.97 43.18
N HIS A 5 -6.56 -18.70 43.28
CA HIS A 5 -7.44 -18.91 42.10
C HIS A 5 -8.19 -17.63 41.72
N VAL A 6 -8.61 -16.83 42.72
CA VAL A 6 -9.26 -15.53 42.49
C VAL A 6 -8.27 -14.58 41.77
N LEU A 7 -7.04 -14.47 42.28
CA LEU A 7 -6.01 -13.64 41.68
C LEU A 7 -5.70 -14.06 40.22
N PHE A 8 -5.50 -15.37 39.99
CA PHE A 8 -5.22 -15.91 38.66
C PHE A 8 -6.36 -15.67 37.70
N ALA A 9 -7.61 -15.93 38.13
CA ALA A 9 -8.78 -15.66 37.29
C ALA A 9 -8.94 -14.17 36.98
N THR A 10 -8.70 -13.28 37.94
CA THR A 10 -8.75 -11.84 37.70
C THR A 10 -7.74 -11.39 36.66
N ILE A 11 -6.49 -11.85 36.76
CA ILE A 11 -5.44 -11.53 35.78
C ILE A 11 -5.83 -12.06 34.40
N ALA A 12 -6.32 -13.30 34.32
CA ALA A 12 -6.73 -13.88 33.04
C ALA A 12 -7.91 -13.14 32.40
N VAL A 13 -8.88 -12.70 33.19
CA VAL A 13 -10.03 -11.90 32.70
C VAL A 13 -9.57 -10.55 32.22
N LEU A 14 -8.67 -9.86 32.95
CA LEU A 14 -8.13 -8.58 32.53
C LEU A 14 -7.34 -8.71 31.22
N ALA A 15 -6.48 -9.73 31.11
CA ALA A 15 -5.72 -10.04 29.91
C ALA A 15 -6.66 -10.34 28.72
N ALA A 16 -7.64 -11.22 28.91
CA ALA A 16 -8.63 -11.55 27.88
C ALA A 16 -9.43 -10.32 27.43
N SER A 17 -9.83 -9.44 28.36
CA SER A 17 -10.51 -8.18 28.04
C SER A 17 -9.65 -7.26 27.17
N GLY A 18 -8.35 -7.16 27.46
CA GLY A 18 -7.39 -6.44 26.62
C GLY A 18 -7.28 -7.04 25.21
N MET A 19 -7.21 -8.37 25.12
CA MET A 19 -7.16 -9.09 23.84
C MET A 19 -8.44 -8.89 23.02
N VAL A 20 -9.62 -8.98 23.66
CA VAL A 20 -10.91 -8.69 23.01
C VAL A 20 -10.95 -7.25 22.49
N ARG A 21 -10.51 -6.28 23.30
CA ARG A 21 -10.43 -4.88 22.87
C ARG A 21 -9.51 -4.70 21.64
N ALA A 22 -8.36 -5.37 21.63
CA ALA A 22 -7.45 -5.37 20.47
C ALA A 22 -8.10 -6.01 19.24
N GLY A 23 -8.80 -7.12 19.39
CA GLY A 23 -9.58 -7.76 18.32
C GLY A 23 -10.64 -6.85 17.72
N LEU A 24 -11.44 -6.18 18.58
CA LEU A 24 -12.45 -5.21 18.15
C LEU A 24 -11.84 -4.00 17.43
N TRP A 25 -10.69 -3.52 17.89
CA TRP A 25 -9.95 -2.45 17.21
C TRP A 25 -9.50 -2.90 15.81
N GLN A 26 -8.96 -4.10 15.66
CA GLN A 26 -8.57 -4.66 14.36
C GLN A 26 -9.78 -4.82 13.43
N MET A 27 -10.94 -5.23 13.94
CA MET A 27 -12.17 -5.31 13.13
C MET A 27 -12.59 -3.95 12.58
N ARG A 28 -12.51 -2.89 13.39
CA ARG A 28 -12.81 -1.51 12.93
C ARG A 28 -11.84 -1.08 11.83
N ARG A 29 -10.54 -1.30 12.04
CA ARG A 29 -9.50 -0.97 11.03
C ARG A 29 -9.70 -1.74 9.73
N LEU A 30 -10.10 -3.02 9.81
CA LEU A 30 -10.43 -3.84 8.64
C LEU A 30 -11.62 -3.25 7.87
N ALA A 31 -12.70 -2.90 8.60
CA ALA A 31 -13.88 -2.30 7.99
C ALA A 31 -13.58 -0.96 7.30
N GLU A 32 -12.84 -0.06 7.96
CA GLU A 32 -12.38 1.21 7.39
C GLU A 32 -11.55 0.98 6.12
N ARG A 33 -10.63 0.00 6.15
CA ARG A 33 -9.78 -0.32 5.01
C ARG A 33 -10.58 -0.88 3.83
N ARG A 34 -11.55 -1.75 4.09
CA ARG A 34 -12.46 -2.28 3.08
C ARG A 34 -13.31 -1.18 2.44
N ALA A 35 -13.89 -0.30 3.24
CA ALA A 35 -14.66 0.83 2.74
C ALA A 35 -13.80 1.76 1.85
N PHE A 36 -12.58 2.08 2.28
CA PHE A 36 -11.64 2.86 1.49
C PHE A 36 -11.28 2.15 0.16
N ASN A 37 -10.93 0.87 0.21
CA ASN A 37 -10.58 0.09 -0.97
C ASN A 37 -11.75 -0.02 -1.96
N ALA A 38 -13.00 -0.14 -1.47
CA ALA A 38 -14.19 -0.18 -2.33
C ALA A 38 -14.35 1.11 -3.14
N VAL A 39 -14.12 2.29 -2.52
CA VAL A 39 -14.14 3.58 -3.22
C VAL A 39 -13.05 3.65 -4.28
N LEU A 40 -11.83 3.18 -3.98
CA LEU A 40 -10.72 3.21 -4.93
C LEU A 40 -10.94 2.22 -6.09
N SER A 41 -11.47 1.02 -5.81
CA SER A 41 -11.83 0.04 -6.84
C SER A 41 -12.86 0.62 -7.80
N ALA A 42 -13.94 1.20 -7.28
CA ALA A 42 -14.96 1.83 -8.12
C ALA A 42 -14.40 2.95 -9.03
N ARG A 43 -13.36 3.68 -8.56
CA ARG A 43 -12.66 4.68 -9.40
C ARG A 43 -11.83 4.04 -10.51
N LEU A 44 -11.12 2.94 -10.20
CA LEU A 44 -10.32 2.20 -11.17
C LEU A 44 -11.21 1.53 -12.24
N ASP A 45 -12.42 1.11 -11.87
CA ASP A 45 -13.38 0.45 -12.76
C ASP A 45 -14.23 1.45 -13.56
N SER A 46 -14.14 2.76 -13.24
CA SER A 46 -14.90 3.79 -13.93
C SER A 46 -14.44 4.01 -15.37
N VAL A 47 -15.29 4.59 -16.19
CA VAL A 47 -14.95 5.01 -17.57
C VAL A 47 -13.82 6.05 -17.51
N ALA A 48 -12.82 5.91 -18.39
CA ALA A 48 -11.72 6.86 -18.50
C ALA A 48 -12.22 8.22 -18.99
N VAL A 49 -11.92 9.27 -18.25
CA VAL A 49 -12.28 10.66 -18.59
C VAL A 49 -11.05 11.44 -19.08
N PRO A 50 -11.22 12.48 -19.90
CA PRO A 50 -10.10 13.37 -20.22
C PRO A 50 -9.66 14.14 -18.97
N PRO A 51 -8.39 14.58 -18.90
CA PRO A 51 -7.82 15.28 -17.75
C PRO A 51 -8.62 16.50 -17.28
N ASP A 52 -9.27 17.22 -18.19
CA ASP A 52 -10.07 18.41 -17.87
C ASP A 52 -11.35 18.11 -17.05
N ARG A 53 -11.79 16.87 -17.06
CA ARG A 53 -12.93 16.39 -16.28
C ARG A 53 -12.55 15.77 -14.94
N LEU A 54 -11.26 15.78 -14.60
CA LEU A 54 -10.83 15.33 -13.29
C LEU A 54 -11.27 16.33 -12.21
N PRO A 55 -11.65 15.85 -11.01
CA PRO A 55 -11.95 16.73 -9.90
C PRO A 55 -10.69 17.49 -9.46
N PRO A 56 -10.81 18.76 -9.07
CA PRO A 56 -9.65 19.54 -8.57
C PRO A 56 -9.15 19.04 -7.21
N ASP A 57 -10.00 18.38 -6.44
CA ASP A 57 -9.64 17.80 -5.15
C ASP A 57 -8.81 16.52 -5.36
N THR A 58 -7.56 16.58 -4.91
CA THR A 58 -6.60 15.47 -5.01
C THR A 58 -7.07 14.18 -4.33
N ALA A 59 -7.83 14.27 -3.23
CA ALA A 59 -8.39 13.10 -2.54
C ALA A 59 -9.43 12.36 -3.40
N ARG A 60 -10.18 13.11 -4.22
CA ARG A 60 -11.17 12.56 -5.15
C ARG A 60 -10.57 12.13 -6.48
N LEU A 61 -9.42 12.69 -6.84
CA LEU A 61 -8.71 12.44 -8.09
C LEU A 61 -8.01 11.08 -8.09
N ARG A 62 -7.45 10.66 -6.95
CA ARG A 62 -6.61 9.46 -6.85
C ARG A 62 -7.32 8.21 -7.37
N TYR A 63 -6.64 7.48 -8.27
CA TYR A 63 -7.10 6.26 -8.95
C TYR A 63 -8.30 6.46 -9.90
N ARG A 64 -8.62 7.70 -10.30
CA ARG A 64 -9.54 7.93 -11.41
C ARG A 64 -8.90 7.52 -12.72
N ARG A 65 -9.67 6.81 -13.55
CA ARG A 65 -9.20 6.47 -14.90
C ARG A 65 -9.18 7.71 -15.80
N VAL A 66 -8.07 7.86 -16.54
CA VAL A 66 -7.80 9.00 -17.39
C VAL A 66 -7.42 8.52 -18.77
N ARG A 67 -8.03 9.12 -19.81
CA ARG A 67 -7.57 8.98 -21.17
C ARG A 67 -6.42 9.94 -21.41
N VAL A 68 -5.37 9.45 -22.05
CA VAL A 68 -4.10 10.17 -22.22
C VAL A 68 -3.91 10.44 -23.70
N ASP A 69 -4.03 11.72 -24.09
CA ASP A 69 -3.80 12.19 -25.45
C ASP A 69 -2.93 13.44 -25.40
N GLY A 70 -1.91 13.51 -26.25
CA GLY A 70 -1.01 14.67 -26.31
C GLY A 70 0.37 14.35 -26.90
N VAL A 71 1.27 15.30 -26.81
CA VAL A 71 2.66 15.19 -27.28
C VAL A 71 3.59 15.10 -26.07
N TYR A 72 4.46 14.10 -26.07
CA TYR A 72 5.47 13.94 -25.02
C TYR A 72 6.64 14.89 -25.22
N ASP A 73 7.00 15.62 -24.18
CA ASP A 73 8.23 16.37 -24.12
C ASP A 73 9.39 15.47 -23.66
N THR A 74 9.98 14.78 -24.62
CA THR A 74 11.10 13.84 -24.36
C THR A 74 12.40 14.53 -23.99
N ALA A 75 12.53 15.86 -24.24
CA ALA A 75 13.69 16.62 -23.80
C ALA A 75 13.76 16.75 -22.27
N HIS A 76 12.60 16.76 -21.61
CA HIS A 76 12.48 16.87 -20.15
C HIS A 76 12.05 15.56 -19.50
N GLU A 77 12.30 14.41 -20.15
CA GLU A 77 12.00 13.09 -19.61
C GLU A 77 12.80 12.81 -18.33
N LEU A 78 12.13 12.24 -17.33
CA LEU A 78 12.72 11.87 -16.05
C LEU A 78 12.85 10.34 -15.94
N VAL A 79 13.93 9.90 -15.32
CA VAL A 79 14.22 8.50 -14.98
C VAL A 79 13.99 8.32 -13.47
N LEU A 80 12.88 7.71 -13.10
CA LEU A 80 12.53 7.45 -11.70
C LEU A 80 13.21 6.16 -11.24
N VAL A 81 14.29 6.29 -10.47
CA VAL A 81 15.24 5.21 -10.12
C VAL A 81 14.74 4.29 -9.01
N GLY A 82 15.43 3.15 -8.83
CA GLY A 82 15.19 2.23 -7.72
C GLY A 82 13.84 1.52 -7.82
N ARG A 83 13.40 1.16 -9.03
CA ARG A 83 12.15 0.43 -9.28
C ARG A 83 12.45 -1.04 -9.54
N THR A 84 11.60 -1.90 -8.98
CA THR A 84 11.70 -3.35 -9.20
C THR A 84 10.43 -3.87 -9.85
N ARG A 85 10.59 -4.87 -10.72
CA ARG A 85 9.48 -5.61 -11.33
C ARG A 85 9.83 -7.08 -11.36
N ASN A 86 8.99 -7.91 -10.74
CA ASN A 86 9.20 -9.36 -10.64
C ASN A 86 10.61 -9.73 -10.13
N GLY A 87 11.12 -8.98 -9.15
CA GLY A 87 12.47 -9.19 -8.59
C GLY A 87 13.63 -8.58 -9.41
N SER A 88 13.38 -8.13 -10.64
CA SER A 88 14.41 -7.51 -11.48
C SER A 88 14.53 -6.01 -11.19
N PRO A 89 15.77 -5.46 -11.11
CA PRO A 89 16.01 -4.04 -10.92
C PRO A 89 15.67 -3.24 -12.19
N GLY A 90 15.27 -1.99 -12.02
CA GLY A 90 14.94 -1.13 -13.13
C GLY A 90 14.54 0.27 -12.71
N VAL A 91 13.98 1.00 -13.65
CA VAL A 91 13.53 2.38 -13.50
C VAL A 91 12.15 2.56 -14.13
N ASN A 92 11.45 3.63 -13.76
CA ASN A 92 10.27 4.04 -14.52
C ASN A 92 10.60 5.28 -15.33
N LEU A 93 10.10 5.34 -16.57
CA LEU A 93 10.18 6.52 -17.40
C LEU A 93 8.99 7.42 -17.16
N VAL A 94 9.26 8.68 -16.80
CA VAL A 94 8.24 9.68 -16.51
C VAL A 94 8.44 10.86 -17.45
N THR A 95 7.49 11.04 -18.36
CA THR A 95 7.63 12.03 -19.44
C THR A 95 6.51 13.07 -19.32
N PRO A 96 6.83 14.39 -19.39
CA PRO A 96 5.80 15.40 -19.45
C PRO A 96 4.94 15.25 -20.71
N LEU A 97 3.65 15.32 -20.55
CA LEU A 97 2.66 15.33 -21.64
C LEU A 97 2.14 16.74 -21.83
N ARG A 98 2.39 17.31 -23.02
CA ARG A 98 1.83 18.59 -23.45
C ARG A 98 0.52 18.34 -24.18
N ARG A 99 -0.50 19.12 -23.84
CA ARG A 99 -1.84 18.98 -24.43
C ARG A 99 -2.22 20.29 -25.15
N PRO A 100 -2.95 20.22 -26.27
CA PRO A 100 -3.47 21.41 -26.93
C PRO A 100 -4.36 22.22 -25.98
N GLY A 101 -4.28 23.54 -26.07
CA GLY A 101 -5.14 24.45 -25.31
C GLY A 101 -4.77 24.64 -23.84
N THR A 102 -3.62 24.15 -23.37
CA THR A 102 -3.15 24.37 -22.01
C THR A 102 -1.62 24.50 -21.96
N ASP A 103 -1.13 25.41 -21.11
CA ASP A 103 0.29 25.58 -20.85
C ASP A 103 0.81 24.62 -19.78
N THR A 104 -0.11 23.98 -19.04
CA THR A 104 0.21 23.03 -17.97
C THR A 104 0.49 21.65 -18.53
N ALA A 105 1.65 21.08 -18.22
CA ALA A 105 1.99 19.71 -18.57
C ALA A 105 1.58 18.73 -17.45
N ILE A 106 1.29 17.49 -17.85
CA ILE A 106 1.00 16.41 -16.91
C ILE A 106 2.17 15.42 -16.95
N LEU A 107 2.77 15.09 -15.80
CA LEU A 107 3.76 14.01 -15.76
C LEU A 107 3.07 12.66 -15.98
N VAL A 108 3.59 11.87 -16.91
CA VAL A 108 3.07 10.55 -17.24
C VAL A 108 4.13 9.50 -16.97
N ASN A 109 3.89 8.65 -15.99
CA ASN A 109 4.67 7.44 -15.75
C ASN A 109 4.30 6.43 -16.84
N ARG A 110 5.18 6.30 -17.83
CA ARG A 110 4.96 5.48 -19.03
C ARG A 110 5.19 4.00 -18.78
N GLY A 111 5.89 3.66 -17.70
CA GLY A 111 6.14 2.28 -17.33
C GLY A 111 7.57 2.01 -16.93
N TRP A 112 7.87 0.74 -16.71
CA TRP A 112 9.14 0.24 -16.22
C TRP A 112 10.05 -0.24 -17.36
N VAL A 113 11.34 0.03 -17.20
CA VAL A 113 12.44 -0.44 -18.08
C VAL A 113 13.48 -1.13 -17.21
N TYR A 114 14.02 -2.24 -17.70
CA TYR A 114 15.13 -2.92 -17.04
C TYR A 114 16.36 -2.01 -16.97
N SER A 115 17.01 -2.04 -15.82
CA SER A 115 18.27 -1.34 -15.57
C SER A 115 19.05 -2.11 -14.51
N GLY A 116 20.19 -2.70 -14.90
CA GLY A 116 20.96 -3.56 -14.01
C GLY A 116 21.46 -2.86 -12.74
N ASN A 117 21.69 -1.56 -12.79
CA ASN A 117 22.07 -0.72 -11.63
C ASN A 117 20.89 0.06 -11.03
N ALA A 118 19.69 -0.11 -11.59
CA ALA A 118 18.46 0.61 -11.20
C ALA A 118 18.58 2.15 -11.24
N LYS A 119 19.48 2.70 -12.03
CA LYS A 119 19.73 4.15 -12.15
C LYS A 119 19.74 4.63 -13.60
N ASP A 120 20.43 3.92 -14.48
CA ASP A 120 20.66 4.34 -15.85
C ASP A 120 19.86 3.48 -16.82
N VAL A 121 19.45 4.06 -17.93
CA VAL A 121 18.76 3.35 -19.01
C VAL A 121 19.68 3.28 -20.22
N GLU A 122 20.08 2.08 -20.57
CA GLU A 122 20.81 1.86 -21.81
C GLU A 122 19.93 2.24 -23.00
N SER A 123 20.49 3.03 -23.91
CA SER A 123 19.79 3.49 -25.11
C SER A 123 18.45 4.17 -24.81
N LEU A 124 18.40 5.11 -23.84
CA LEU A 124 17.18 5.85 -23.45
C LEU A 124 16.36 6.36 -24.67
N PRO A 125 16.98 6.86 -25.79
CA PRO A 125 16.21 7.28 -26.95
C PRO A 125 15.34 6.20 -27.57
N ARG A 126 15.69 4.92 -27.43
CA ARG A 126 14.91 3.79 -27.94
C ARG A 126 13.52 3.72 -27.28
N TRP A 127 13.42 4.15 -26.03
CA TRP A 127 12.20 4.08 -25.22
C TRP A 127 11.31 5.32 -25.36
N ARG A 128 11.75 6.32 -26.10
CA ARG A 128 11.01 7.57 -26.30
C ARG A 128 9.86 7.37 -27.27
N ALA A 129 8.71 7.94 -26.91
CA ALA A 129 7.54 8.07 -27.78
C ALA A 129 7.31 9.55 -28.05
N SER A 130 6.92 9.89 -29.27
CA SER A 130 6.63 11.28 -29.66
C SER A 130 5.27 11.75 -29.15
N SER A 131 4.30 10.85 -29.02
CA SER A 131 2.94 11.20 -28.62
C SER A 131 2.26 10.07 -27.86
N ALA A 132 1.22 10.41 -27.11
CA ALA A 132 0.22 9.50 -26.59
C ALA A 132 -1.08 9.70 -27.36
N THR A 133 -1.65 8.63 -27.88
CA THR A 133 -2.92 8.67 -28.59
C THR A 133 -3.79 7.54 -28.06
N ASN A 134 -4.95 7.92 -27.51
CA ASN A 134 -5.94 6.98 -26.97
C ASN A 134 -5.37 5.99 -25.92
N ASP A 135 -4.35 6.41 -25.20
CA ASP A 135 -3.76 5.64 -24.12
C ASP A 135 -4.63 5.77 -22.84
N SER A 136 -4.48 4.83 -21.92
CA SER A 136 -5.23 4.84 -20.67
C SER A 136 -4.33 4.71 -19.46
N GLY A 137 -4.61 5.52 -18.46
CA GLY A 137 -3.92 5.53 -17.19
C GLY A 137 -4.88 5.74 -16.03
N PHE A 138 -4.34 5.85 -14.85
CA PHE A 138 -5.03 6.39 -13.69
C PHE A 138 -4.25 7.57 -13.13
N ALA A 139 -4.97 8.56 -12.61
CA ALA A 139 -4.36 9.68 -11.93
C ALA A 139 -3.90 9.27 -10.53
N ASP A 140 -2.71 9.71 -10.14
CA ASP A 140 -2.20 9.58 -8.77
C ASP A 140 -1.66 10.92 -8.29
N VAL A 141 -1.58 11.08 -6.97
CA VAL A 141 -1.12 12.29 -6.33
C VAL A 141 0.35 12.18 -5.96
N PHE A 142 1.05 13.30 -6.02
CA PHE A 142 2.44 13.31 -5.60
C PHE A 142 2.56 12.97 -4.11
N PRO A 143 3.54 12.13 -3.73
CA PRO A 143 3.82 11.88 -2.32
C PRO A 143 4.17 13.18 -1.61
N MET A 144 3.55 13.43 -0.47
CA MET A 144 3.82 14.65 0.29
C MET A 144 5.09 14.54 1.13
N GLY A 145 5.93 15.58 1.06
CA GLY A 145 6.83 16.00 2.14
C GLY A 145 7.86 14.98 2.62
N GLN A 146 8.46 14.18 1.75
CA GLN A 146 9.60 13.36 2.17
C GLN A 146 10.89 14.22 2.15
N PRO A 147 11.63 14.29 3.25
CA PRO A 147 12.86 15.06 3.31
C PRO A 147 13.96 14.50 2.41
N GLY A 148 14.90 15.37 2.01
CA GLY A 148 16.10 15.02 1.27
C GLY A 148 16.02 15.25 -0.25
N PRO A 149 17.17 15.26 -0.93
CA PRO A 149 17.27 15.57 -2.35
C PRO A 149 16.58 14.52 -3.22
N ILE A 150 15.97 14.97 -4.31
CA ILE A 150 15.37 14.08 -5.31
C ILE A 150 16.38 13.70 -6.40
N GLU A 151 17.40 14.50 -6.62
CA GLU A 151 18.40 14.34 -7.65
C GLU A 151 19.36 13.18 -7.36
N ILE A 152 19.89 12.61 -8.44
CA ILE A 152 21.00 11.66 -8.40
C ILE A 152 22.25 12.38 -8.90
N PRO A 153 23.33 12.50 -8.10
CA PRO A 153 24.56 13.11 -8.55
C PRO A 153 25.09 12.45 -9.84
N GLY A 154 25.45 13.27 -10.81
CA GLY A 154 26.00 12.79 -12.10
C GLY A 154 24.95 12.29 -13.11
N ALA A 155 23.64 12.33 -12.78
CA ALA A 155 22.59 11.85 -13.68
C ALA A 155 21.41 12.85 -13.70
N ALA A 156 21.50 13.85 -14.59
CA ALA A 156 20.56 14.98 -14.61
C ALA A 156 19.07 14.60 -14.79
N ALA A 157 18.79 13.54 -15.55
CA ALA A 157 17.42 13.05 -15.74
C ALA A 157 16.94 12.12 -14.62
N ALA A 158 17.84 11.60 -13.77
CA ALA A 158 17.51 10.60 -12.75
C ALA A 158 17.01 11.24 -11.45
N ILE A 159 15.88 10.74 -10.96
CA ILE A 159 15.27 11.21 -9.72
C ILE A 159 14.87 10.02 -8.83
N ARG A 160 14.92 10.22 -7.51
CA ARG A 160 14.55 9.18 -6.52
C ARG A 160 13.04 9.06 -6.31
N ARG A 161 12.33 10.18 -6.42
CA ARG A 161 10.88 10.27 -6.18
C ARG A 161 10.26 11.43 -6.96
N LEU A 162 8.97 11.32 -7.20
CA LEU A 162 8.17 12.41 -7.74
C LEU A 162 7.77 13.35 -6.59
N ASP A 163 8.33 14.53 -6.54
CA ASP A 163 8.04 15.57 -5.58
C ASP A 163 7.75 16.86 -6.34
N ILE A 164 6.49 17.30 -6.34
CA ILE A 164 6.06 18.44 -7.16
C ILE A 164 6.78 19.74 -6.80
N GLY A 165 7.05 19.95 -5.51
CA GLY A 165 7.75 21.16 -5.03
C GLY A 165 9.20 21.22 -5.53
N ALA A 166 9.89 20.08 -5.51
CA ALA A 166 11.28 19.98 -5.99
C ALA A 166 11.38 19.91 -7.52
N LEU A 167 10.33 19.47 -8.21
CA LEU A 167 10.31 19.31 -9.67
C LEU A 167 9.93 20.60 -10.40
N GLY A 168 9.17 21.50 -9.81
CA GLY A 168 8.57 22.66 -10.49
C GLY A 168 9.56 23.55 -11.23
N GLY A 169 10.76 23.75 -10.68
CA GLY A 169 11.82 24.56 -11.33
C GLY A 169 12.58 23.89 -12.46
N ARG A 170 12.32 22.61 -12.76
CA ARG A 170 13.03 21.84 -13.79
C ARG A 170 12.37 21.91 -15.18
N PHE A 171 11.20 22.50 -15.28
CA PHE A 171 10.42 22.55 -16.50
C PHE A 171 10.15 24.00 -16.91
N PRO A 172 10.14 24.31 -18.21
CA PRO A 172 9.83 25.63 -18.72
C PRO A 172 8.32 25.97 -18.70
N TYR A 173 7.52 25.14 -18.04
CA TYR A 173 6.07 25.26 -17.95
C TYR A 173 5.57 24.73 -16.59
N PRO A 174 4.38 25.14 -16.14
CA PRO A 174 3.78 24.61 -14.92
C PRO A 174 3.40 23.13 -15.06
N LEU A 175 3.42 22.39 -13.95
CA LEU A 175 2.99 21.02 -13.87
C LEU A 175 1.63 20.92 -13.20
N ALA A 176 0.82 19.97 -13.66
CA ALA A 176 -0.41 19.60 -12.98
C ALA A 176 -0.12 19.07 -11.56
N PRO A 177 -1.02 19.30 -10.56
CA PRO A 177 -0.80 18.86 -9.18
C PRO A 177 -0.98 17.34 -8.98
N TYR A 178 -0.99 16.59 -10.05
CA TYR A 178 -1.09 15.14 -10.12
C TYR A 178 -0.25 14.60 -11.28
N TYR A 179 0.01 13.31 -11.27
CA TYR A 179 0.62 12.62 -12.40
C TYR A 179 -0.26 11.44 -12.84
N ILE A 180 -0.04 10.95 -14.05
CA ILE A 180 -0.76 9.81 -14.61
C ILE A 180 0.18 8.60 -14.64
N VAL A 181 -0.34 7.44 -14.27
CA VAL A 181 0.33 6.15 -14.38
C VAL A 181 -0.34 5.36 -15.49
N LEU A 182 0.39 5.07 -16.56
CA LEU A 182 -0.12 4.18 -17.59
C LEU A 182 -0.10 2.74 -17.09
N PHE A 183 -1.21 2.07 -17.24
CA PHE A 183 -1.36 0.67 -16.88
C PHE A 183 -1.81 -0.17 -18.08
N GLY A 184 -1.60 -1.47 -18.02
CA GLY A 184 -1.97 -2.36 -19.11
C GLY A 184 -1.42 -3.75 -18.95
N ASP A 185 -1.28 -4.45 -20.07
CA ASP A 185 -0.71 -5.78 -20.06
C ASP A 185 0.73 -5.77 -19.54
N THR A 186 0.91 -6.39 -18.38
CA THR A 186 2.22 -6.53 -17.75
C THR A 186 3.06 -7.67 -18.34
N THR A 187 2.50 -8.45 -19.25
CA THR A 187 3.17 -9.58 -19.93
C THR A 187 3.71 -9.22 -21.30
N ALA A 188 3.40 -8.02 -21.81
CA ALA A 188 3.85 -7.55 -23.10
C ALA A 188 5.38 -7.61 -23.24
N LYS A 189 5.86 -8.00 -24.41
CA LYS A 189 7.30 -8.03 -24.74
C LYS A 189 7.90 -6.63 -24.67
N LEU A 190 9.07 -6.53 -24.01
CA LEU A 190 9.75 -5.28 -23.69
C LEU A 190 10.75 -4.86 -24.79
N ASP A 191 10.32 -4.80 -26.03
CA ASP A 191 11.26 -4.58 -27.14
C ASP A 191 11.48 -3.10 -27.48
N SER A 192 10.46 -2.26 -27.30
CA SER A 192 10.53 -0.83 -27.64
C SER A 192 9.66 0.10 -26.78
N THR A 193 8.78 -0.45 -25.96
CA THR A 193 7.93 0.33 -25.07
C THR A 193 8.18 -0.05 -23.60
N PRO A 194 8.18 0.91 -22.67
CA PRO A 194 8.27 0.60 -21.26
C PRO A 194 7.14 -0.35 -20.83
N ALA A 195 7.46 -1.31 -19.97
CA ALA A 195 6.43 -2.22 -19.42
C ALA A 195 5.40 -1.45 -18.65
N ARG A 196 4.15 -1.54 -19.06
CA ARG A 196 3.04 -0.91 -18.33
C ARG A 196 3.00 -1.39 -16.89
N LEU A 197 2.64 -0.50 -15.98
CA LEU A 197 2.46 -0.87 -14.58
C LEU A 197 1.15 -1.63 -14.42
N GLY A 198 1.11 -2.55 -13.45
CA GLY A 198 -0.12 -3.21 -13.09
C GLY A 198 -1.07 -2.27 -12.35
N MET A 199 -2.34 -2.64 -12.29
CA MET A 199 -3.29 -1.93 -11.44
C MET A 199 -2.83 -1.94 -9.97
N PRO A 200 -3.08 -0.86 -9.21
CA PRO A 200 -2.76 -0.80 -7.80
C PRO A 200 -3.43 -1.94 -7.03
N LYS A 201 -2.65 -2.70 -6.27
CA LYS A 201 -3.20 -3.73 -5.39
C LYS A 201 -3.80 -3.07 -4.16
N LEU A 202 -5.10 -3.15 -4.02
CA LEU A 202 -5.83 -2.62 -2.87
C LEU A 202 -5.80 -3.67 -1.73
N SER A 203 -4.77 -3.60 -0.90
CA SER A 203 -4.59 -4.54 0.21
C SER A 203 -5.45 -4.15 1.42
N GLU A 204 -6.07 -5.15 2.04
CA GLU A 204 -6.75 -5.01 3.34
C GLU A 204 -5.76 -4.99 4.51
N GLY A 205 -4.48 -5.30 4.26
CA GLY A 205 -3.47 -5.49 5.30
C GLY A 205 -3.67 -6.81 6.05
N SER A 206 -2.97 -6.96 7.17
CA SER A 206 -3.03 -8.17 8.01
C SER A 206 -4.14 -8.11 9.08
N HIS A 207 -5.05 -7.13 9.02
CA HIS A 207 -6.04 -6.89 10.06
C HIS A 207 -6.93 -8.11 10.33
N GLN A 208 -7.35 -8.84 9.29
CA GLN A 208 -8.17 -10.04 9.44
C GLN A 208 -7.46 -11.14 10.24
N SER A 209 -6.20 -11.41 9.95
CA SER A 209 -5.41 -12.40 10.68
C SER A 209 -5.26 -12.03 12.15
N TYR A 210 -5.01 -10.74 12.43
CA TYR A 210 -4.92 -10.25 13.81
C TYR A 210 -6.27 -10.31 14.55
N VAL A 211 -7.40 -10.10 13.89
CA VAL A 211 -8.73 -10.31 14.49
C VAL A 211 -8.84 -11.73 15.02
N VAL A 212 -8.59 -12.72 14.16
CA VAL A 212 -8.65 -14.15 14.55
C VAL A 212 -7.68 -14.43 15.69
N GLN A 213 -6.45 -13.94 15.61
CA GLN A 213 -5.41 -14.18 16.61
C GLN A 213 -5.79 -13.63 17.99
N TRP A 214 -6.26 -12.39 18.08
CA TRP A 214 -6.63 -11.77 19.35
C TRP A 214 -7.81 -12.46 20.03
N PHE A 215 -8.86 -12.81 19.29
CA PHE A 215 -10.00 -13.55 19.85
C PHE A 215 -9.62 -14.97 20.25
N SER A 216 -8.78 -15.64 19.48
CA SER A 216 -8.25 -16.97 19.83
C SER A 216 -7.44 -16.91 21.13
N PHE A 217 -6.55 -15.93 21.30
CA PHE A 217 -5.78 -15.77 22.52
C PHE A 217 -6.67 -15.51 23.74
N ALA A 218 -7.70 -14.66 23.59
CA ALA A 218 -8.67 -14.43 24.66
C ALA A 218 -9.41 -15.72 25.05
N GLY A 219 -9.87 -16.49 24.06
CA GLY A 219 -10.52 -17.79 24.28
C GLY A 219 -9.62 -18.80 24.97
N ILE A 220 -8.36 -18.94 24.52
CA ILE A 220 -7.37 -19.84 25.14
C ILE A 220 -7.08 -19.43 26.57
N ALA A 221 -6.90 -18.14 26.86
CA ALA A 221 -6.62 -17.64 28.20
C ALA A 221 -7.77 -17.96 29.17
N LEU A 222 -9.03 -17.72 28.76
CA LEU A 222 -10.19 -18.00 29.60
C LEU A 222 -10.41 -19.50 29.77
N LEU A 223 -10.39 -20.29 28.69
CA LEU A 223 -10.58 -21.74 28.75
C LEU A 223 -9.48 -22.40 29.57
N GLY A 224 -8.22 -22.03 29.33
CA GLY A 224 -7.09 -22.53 30.10
C GLY A 224 -7.20 -22.24 31.58
N THR A 225 -7.68 -21.04 31.96
CA THR A 225 -7.94 -20.66 33.35
C THR A 225 -9.04 -21.53 33.98
N VAL A 226 -10.12 -21.75 33.29
CA VAL A 226 -11.24 -22.60 33.79
C VAL A 226 -10.73 -24.04 33.98
N LEU A 227 -10.02 -24.60 33.02
CA LEU A 227 -9.52 -25.96 33.10
C LEU A 227 -8.46 -26.11 34.21
N TYR A 228 -7.57 -25.13 34.36
CA TYR A 228 -6.61 -25.12 35.48
C TYR A 228 -7.26 -25.13 36.83
N ILE A 229 -8.19 -24.20 37.09
CA ILE A 229 -8.89 -24.10 38.38
C ILE A 229 -9.70 -25.38 38.64
N ARG A 230 -10.43 -25.90 37.64
CA ARG A 230 -11.23 -27.13 37.78
C ARG A 230 -10.33 -28.33 38.12
N ASN A 231 -9.19 -28.45 37.48
CA ASN A 231 -8.27 -29.57 37.72
C ASN A 231 -7.62 -29.47 39.12
N ASP A 232 -7.22 -28.29 39.55
CA ASP A 232 -6.63 -28.07 40.88
C ASP A 232 -7.64 -28.33 42.00
N LEU A 233 -8.89 -27.91 41.84
CA LEU A 233 -9.97 -28.21 42.80
C LEU A 233 -10.30 -29.70 42.90
N ARG A 234 -10.20 -30.45 41.77
CA ARG A 234 -10.36 -31.89 41.77
C ARG A 234 -9.25 -32.61 42.54
N ARG A 235 -7.99 -32.18 42.34
CA ARG A 235 -6.79 -32.73 43.03
C ARG A 235 -6.91 -32.51 44.55
N MET A 236 -7.33 -31.33 45.01
CA MET A 236 -7.49 -31.04 46.42
C MET A 236 -8.55 -31.92 47.07
N ARG A 237 -9.72 -32.10 46.43
CA ARG A 237 -10.81 -32.99 46.95
C ARG A 237 -10.36 -34.46 47.04
N GLY A 238 -9.54 -34.91 46.08
CA GLY A 238 -8.97 -36.27 46.13
C GLY A 238 -7.98 -36.47 47.25
N ALA A 239 -7.14 -35.45 47.55
CA ALA A 239 -6.20 -35.48 48.66
C ALA A 239 -6.90 -35.51 50.03
N ASP A 240 -7.95 -34.68 50.21
CA ASP A 240 -8.76 -34.66 51.43
C ASP A 240 -9.47 -36.01 51.67
N ALA A 241 -9.92 -36.71 50.64
CA ALA A 241 -10.56 -38.01 50.74
C ALA A 241 -9.59 -39.14 51.17
N ILE A 242 -8.31 -39.03 50.78
CA ILE A 242 -7.28 -40.03 51.16
C ILE A 242 -6.77 -39.75 52.60
N GLY A 243 -6.58 -38.48 52.98
CA GLY A 243 -6.11 -38.09 54.32
C GLY A 243 -7.13 -38.32 55.43
N GLY A 244 -8.41 -38.36 55.11
CA GLY A 244 -9.51 -38.68 56.08
C GLY A 244 -9.70 -40.18 56.38
N ALA A 245 -9.07 -41.07 55.62
CA ALA A 245 -9.17 -42.53 55.77
C ALA A 245 -8.16 -43.09 56.79
N ASP A 246 -7.16 -42.28 57.19
CA ASP A 246 -6.05 -42.74 58.05
C ASP A 246 -6.17 -42.32 59.56
N THR A 247 -7.33 -41.82 59.96
CA THR A 247 -7.69 -41.47 61.36
C THR A 247 -8.84 -42.31 61.89
N GLY A 248 -8.72 -43.62 61.81
CA GLY A 248 -9.56 -44.58 62.53
C GLY A 248 -8.84 -45.13 63.73
N PRO A 249 -9.53 -45.37 64.88
CA PRO A 249 -8.94 -45.68 66.16
C PRO A 249 -8.20 -47.04 66.20
#